data_1f4946140d09421fa0b89e517d6e4762
#
_entry.id   1f4946140d09421fa0b89e517d6e4762
#
_cell.length_a   1.000
_cell.length_b   1.000
_cell.length_c   1.000
_cell.angle_alpha   90.00
_cell.angle_beta   90.00
_cell.angle_gamma   90.00
#
_symmetry.space_group_name_H-M   'P 1'
#
loop_
_entity.id
_entity.type
_entity.pdbx_description
1 polymer ?
#
loop_
_entity_poly.entity_id
_entity_poly.type
_entity_poly.pdbx_seq_one_letter_code
_entity_poly.pdbx_strand_id
1 'polypeptide(L)'
;MRTAAIIAGGRAQRLGGLDKSNLVIGGRRIIDRQLSVLGHVAEHILIVSNDHYAFRASGLQVCADLIQGAGPLSGLYTALVRSPTAQTIVVACDLPFLTVSFLRHLAARARGADAAIPRTATGTEPLCAVYDRSC
;
A
#
# COMPACT_ATOMS: atom_id res chain seq x y z
N MET A 1 6.45 -7.77 14.18
CA MET A 1 6.21 -6.39 13.66
C MET A 1 5.92 -6.44 12.18
N ARG A 2 5.11 -5.52 11.70
CA ARG A 2 4.73 -5.41 10.29
C ARG A 2 4.95 -4.01 9.79
N THR A 3 5.17 -3.89 8.49
CA THR A 3 5.20 -2.63 7.77
C THR A 3 3.99 -2.57 6.85
N ALA A 4 3.38 -1.42 6.71
CA ALA A 4 2.36 -1.17 5.71
C ALA A 4 2.93 -0.19 4.68
N ALA A 5 2.81 -0.55 3.41
CA ALA A 5 3.28 0.28 2.30
C ALA A 5 2.09 0.67 1.42
N ILE A 6 1.91 1.97 1.22
CA ILE A 6 0.90 2.51 0.33
C ILE A 6 1.58 2.81 -1.00
N ILE A 7 1.13 2.14 -2.06
CA ILE A 7 1.67 2.34 -3.41
C ILE A 7 0.89 3.45 -4.09
N ALA A 8 1.55 4.58 -4.24
CA ALA A 8 0.95 5.81 -4.74
C ALA A 8 1.61 6.33 -6.02
N GLY A 9 2.28 5.45 -6.77
CA GLY A 9 2.96 5.80 -8.02
C GLY A 9 2.17 5.40 -9.26
N GLY A 10 2.43 6.05 -10.39
CA GLY A 10 1.92 5.68 -11.69
C GLY A 10 0.76 6.53 -12.20
N ARG A 11 0.48 6.38 -13.49
CA ARG A 11 -0.54 7.18 -14.19
C ARG A 11 -1.97 6.82 -13.78
N ALA A 12 -2.21 5.59 -13.36
CA ALA A 12 -3.53 5.11 -12.97
C ALA A 12 -4.09 5.82 -11.75
N GLN A 13 -3.26 6.56 -11.02
CA GLN A 13 -3.69 7.31 -9.84
C GLN A 13 -4.31 8.64 -10.14
N ARG A 14 -4.16 9.13 -11.36
CA ARG A 14 -4.71 10.42 -11.76
C ARG A 14 -5.97 10.21 -12.57
N LEU A 15 -7.05 10.81 -12.12
CA LEU A 15 -8.33 10.81 -12.81
C LEU A 15 -8.60 12.23 -13.26
N GLY A 16 -8.49 12.51 -14.57
CA GLY A 16 -8.69 13.85 -15.11
C GLY A 16 -7.71 14.88 -14.55
N GLY A 17 -6.47 14.46 -14.24
CA GLY A 17 -5.46 15.33 -13.63
C GLY A 17 -5.47 15.36 -12.12
N LEU A 18 -6.43 14.69 -11.48
CA LEU A 18 -6.52 14.61 -10.01
C LEU A 18 -5.84 13.35 -9.49
N ASP A 19 -5.14 13.49 -8.37
CA ASP A 19 -4.54 12.37 -7.66
C ASP A 19 -5.66 11.62 -6.91
N LYS A 20 -5.84 10.33 -7.23
CA LYS A 20 -6.88 9.50 -6.62
C LYS A 20 -6.74 9.36 -5.11
N SER A 21 -5.51 9.41 -4.58
CA SER A 21 -5.28 9.28 -3.13
C SER A 21 -5.88 10.45 -2.35
N ASN A 22 -6.09 11.59 -3.01
CA ASN A 22 -6.69 12.78 -2.41
C ASN A 22 -8.19 12.90 -2.64
N LEU A 23 -8.81 11.93 -3.32
CA LEU A 23 -10.26 11.92 -3.47
C LEU A 23 -10.93 11.78 -2.12
N VAL A 24 -12.06 12.48 -1.97
CA VAL A 24 -12.84 12.47 -0.72
C VAL A 24 -14.04 11.54 -0.91
N ILE A 25 -14.16 10.59 0.02
CA ILE A 25 -15.28 9.66 0.07
C ILE A 25 -15.87 9.70 1.48
N GLY A 26 -17.14 10.02 1.60
CA GLY A 26 -17.80 10.11 2.90
C GLY A 26 -17.19 11.16 3.82
N GLY A 27 -16.69 12.28 3.24
CA GLY A 27 -16.10 13.37 4.00
C GLY A 27 -14.64 13.20 4.39
N ARG A 28 -13.99 12.08 3.98
CA ARG A 28 -12.57 11.83 4.27
C ARG A 28 -11.84 11.44 3.00
N ARG A 29 -10.57 11.88 2.88
CA ARG A 29 -9.71 11.44 1.79
C ARG A 29 -9.41 9.95 1.93
N ILE A 30 -9.19 9.27 0.79
CA ILE A 30 -8.87 7.84 0.79
C ILE A 30 -7.60 7.59 1.62
N ILE A 31 -6.56 8.41 1.44
CA ILE A 31 -5.30 8.26 2.17
C ILE A 31 -5.52 8.33 3.69
N ASP A 32 -6.38 9.23 4.15
CA ASP A 32 -6.65 9.37 5.58
C ASP A 32 -7.36 8.14 6.14
N ARG A 33 -8.29 7.56 5.37
CA ARG A 33 -8.95 6.31 5.76
C ARG A 33 -7.97 5.16 5.84
N GLN A 34 -7.08 5.06 4.85
CA GLN A 34 -6.05 4.01 4.82
C GLN A 34 -5.10 4.12 6.02
N LEU A 35 -4.63 5.33 6.32
CA LEU A 35 -3.72 5.55 7.46
C LEU A 35 -4.38 5.18 8.78
N SER A 36 -5.67 5.48 8.94
CA SER A 36 -6.41 5.10 10.13
C SER A 36 -6.47 3.58 10.31
N VAL A 37 -6.75 2.84 9.23
CA VAL A 37 -6.83 1.38 9.27
C VAL A 37 -5.44 0.76 9.46
N LEU A 38 -4.44 1.23 8.70
CA LEU A 38 -3.11 0.65 8.71
C LEU A 38 -2.40 0.85 10.05
N GLY A 39 -2.69 1.94 10.74
CA GLY A 39 -2.14 2.19 12.07
C GLY A 39 -2.51 1.15 13.11
N HIS A 40 -3.59 0.41 12.89
CA HIS A 40 -4.02 -0.67 13.78
C HIS A 40 -3.39 -2.02 13.46
N VAL A 41 -2.74 -2.18 12.30
CA VAL A 41 -2.21 -3.48 11.85
C VAL A 41 -0.71 -3.46 11.60
N ALA A 42 -0.07 -2.30 11.61
CA ALA A 42 1.36 -2.16 11.32
C ALA A 42 2.00 -1.11 12.23
N GLU A 43 3.24 -1.36 12.62
CA GLU A 43 4.04 -0.44 13.44
C GLU A 43 4.79 0.58 12.60
N HIS A 44 5.08 0.24 11.34
CA HIS A 44 5.76 1.11 10.39
C HIS A 44 4.86 1.32 9.19
N ILE A 45 4.76 2.57 8.74
CA ILE A 45 4.00 2.92 7.53
C ILE A 45 4.90 3.73 6.62
N LEU A 46 4.96 3.34 5.35
CA LEU A 46 5.68 4.10 4.33
C LEU A 46 4.81 4.27 3.08
N ILE A 47 5.13 5.29 2.31
CA ILE A 47 4.45 5.59 1.06
C ILE A 47 5.47 5.45 -0.07
N VAL A 48 5.11 4.70 -1.11
CA VAL A 48 5.92 4.60 -2.32
C VAL A 48 5.32 5.51 -3.37
N SER A 49 6.02 6.58 -3.69
CA SER A 49 5.56 7.58 -4.67
C SER A 49 6.75 8.34 -5.23
N ASN A 50 6.70 8.66 -6.51
CA ASN A 50 7.66 9.56 -7.13
C ASN A 50 7.30 11.04 -6.92
N ASP A 51 6.11 11.31 -6.40
CA ASP A 51 5.64 12.65 -6.10
C ASP A 51 5.70 12.90 -4.59
N HIS A 52 6.83 13.42 -4.13
CA HIS A 52 7.04 13.72 -2.71
C HIS A 52 6.13 14.82 -2.19
N TYR A 53 5.69 15.73 -3.06
CA TYR A 53 4.83 16.84 -2.63
C TYR A 53 3.43 16.39 -2.25
N ALA A 54 2.88 15.40 -2.94
CA ALA A 54 1.53 14.92 -2.70
C ALA A 54 1.34 14.40 -1.26
N PHE A 55 2.41 13.91 -0.63
CA PHE A 55 2.34 13.26 0.68
C PHE A 55 3.19 13.95 1.75
N ARG A 56 3.69 15.12 1.44
CA ARG A 56 4.59 15.87 2.32
C ARG A 56 3.98 16.17 3.69
N ALA A 57 2.69 16.47 3.72
CA ALA A 57 1.99 16.83 4.94
C ALA A 57 1.67 15.63 5.84
N SER A 58 1.86 14.40 5.36
CA SER A 58 1.55 13.20 6.12
C SER A 58 2.54 12.94 7.26
N GLY A 59 3.76 13.48 7.16
CA GLY A 59 4.83 13.19 8.12
C GLY A 59 5.41 11.79 7.99
N LEU A 60 4.98 11.01 7.00
CA LEU A 60 5.43 9.65 6.78
C LEU A 60 6.65 9.60 5.86
N GLN A 61 7.38 8.48 5.92
CA GLN A 61 8.47 8.21 5.00
C GLN A 61 7.91 8.01 3.59
N VAL A 62 8.42 8.76 2.63
CA VAL A 62 8.06 8.64 1.22
C VAL A 62 9.27 8.14 0.45
N CYS A 63 9.11 7.04 -0.27
CA CYS A 63 10.17 6.41 -1.06
C CYS A 63 9.83 6.50 -2.54
N ALA A 64 10.79 6.97 -3.35
CA ALA A 64 10.65 6.93 -4.79
C ALA A 64 10.88 5.50 -5.31
N ASP A 65 10.29 5.17 -6.47
CA ASP A 65 10.52 3.87 -7.10
C ASP A 65 12.00 3.65 -7.37
N LEU A 66 12.49 2.48 -6.95
CA LEU A 66 13.87 2.08 -7.17
C LEU A 66 14.14 1.71 -8.63
N ILE A 67 13.12 1.17 -9.31
CA ILE A 67 13.18 0.81 -10.72
C ILE A 67 12.16 1.65 -11.47
N GLN A 68 12.61 2.43 -12.44
CA GLN A 68 11.71 3.25 -13.25
C GLN A 68 11.11 2.44 -14.40
N GLY A 69 9.85 2.72 -14.71
CA GLY A 69 9.20 2.17 -15.91
C GLY A 69 8.73 0.73 -15.82
N ALA A 70 8.83 0.07 -14.69
CA ALA A 70 8.36 -1.31 -14.53
C ALA A 70 6.89 -1.41 -14.07
N GLY A 71 6.16 -0.30 -14.09
CA GLY A 71 4.75 -0.27 -13.72
C GLY A 71 4.50 -0.62 -12.25
N PRO A 72 3.40 -1.34 -11.95
CA PRO A 72 3.05 -1.69 -10.57
C PRO A 72 4.11 -2.50 -9.83
N LEU A 73 4.92 -3.28 -10.56
CA LEU A 73 6.00 -4.06 -9.96
C LEU A 73 7.09 -3.19 -9.36
N SER A 74 7.32 -1.99 -9.90
CA SER A 74 8.29 -1.04 -9.32
C SER A 74 7.92 -0.67 -7.90
N GLY A 75 6.66 -0.34 -7.69
CA GLY A 75 6.16 0.05 -6.36
C GLY A 75 6.25 -1.11 -5.38
N LEU A 76 5.83 -2.28 -5.79
CA LEU A 76 5.91 -3.48 -4.96
C LEU A 76 7.35 -3.80 -4.56
N TYR A 77 8.26 -3.81 -5.53
CA TYR A 77 9.68 -4.05 -5.29
C TYR A 77 10.24 -3.03 -4.28
N THR A 78 9.96 -1.76 -4.49
CA THR A 78 10.43 -0.69 -3.60
C THR A 78 9.89 -0.86 -2.19
N ALA A 79 8.60 -1.20 -2.06
CA ALA A 79 7.98 -1.42 -0.76
C ALA A 79 8.68 -2.54 0.01
N LEU A 80 8.97 -3.65 -0.64
CA LEU A 80 9.61 -4.79 0.00
C LEU A 80 11.06 -4.50 0.36
N VAL A 81 11.81 -3.81 -0.48
CA VAL A 81 13.21 -3.45 -0.21
C VAL A 81 13.30 -2.44 0.93
N ARG A 82 12.39 -1.48 0.98
CA ARG A 82 12.41 -0.41 1.99
C ARG A 82 11.75 -0.80 3.31
N SER A 83 11.02 -1.90 3.34
CA SER A 83 10.37 -2.37 4.56
C SER A 83 11.42 -2.81 5.59
N PRO A 84 11.36 -2.31 6.83
CA PRO A 84 12.27 -2.73 7.90
C PRO A 84 11.86 -4.04 8.58
N THR A 85 10.72 -4.62 8.23
CA THR A 85 10.19 -5.82 8.86
C THR A 85 10.09 -6.97 7.88
N ALA A 86 9.97 -8.20 8.41
CA ALA A 86 9.86 -9.39 7.57
C ALA A 86 8.53 -9.42 6.79
N GLN A 87 7.44 -8.96 7.42
CA GLN A 87 6.12 -8.99 6.80
C GLN A 87 5.70 -7.58 6.40
N THR A 88 5.25 -7.43 5.17
CA THR A 88 4.82 -6.14 4.61
C THR A 88 3.41 -6.26 4.06
N ILE A 89 2.52 -5.39 4.53
CA ILE A 89 1.19 -5.21 3.96
C ILE A 89 1.32 -4.17 2.85
N VAL A 90 0.90 -4.52 1.64
CA VAL A 90 0.97 -3.63 0.47
C VAL A 90 -0.44 -3.29 0.04
N VAL A 91 -0.75 -2.00 -0.05
CA VAL A 91 -2.06 -1.53 -0.51
C VAL A 91 -1.89 -0.45 -1.56
N ALA A 92 -2.76 -0.48 -2.57
CA ALA A 92 -2.84 0.60 -3.54
C ALA A 92 -3.54 1.80 -2.91
N CYS A 93 -3.16 3.01 -3.34
CA CYS A 93 -3.69 4.25 -2.76
C CYS A 93 -5.16 4.55 -3.11
N ASP A 94 -5.77 3.77 -3.99
CA ASP A 94 -7.15 3.96 -4.45
C ASP A 94 -8.14 2.97 -3.83
N LEU A 95 -7.81 2.36 -2.70
CA LEU A 95 -8.68 1.42 -1.99
C LEU A 95 -9.32 2.10 -0.78
N PRO A 96 -10.56 2.62 -0.89
CA PRO A 96 -11.14 3.44 0.19
C PRO A 96 -11.77 2.63 1.32
N PHE A 97 -12.07 1.34 1.11
CA PHE A 97 -12.86 0.55 2.06
C PHE A 97 -12.08 -0.60 2.70
N LEU A 98 -10.79 -0.39 2.96
CA LEU A 98 -9.99 -1.35 3.72
C LEU A 98 -10.50 -1.46 5.14
N THR A 99 -10.46 -2.68 5.71
CA THR A 99 -10.82 -2.92 7.11
C THR A 99 -9.65 -3.55 7.86
N VAL A 100 -9.59 -3.27 9.16
CA VAL A 100 -8.59 -3.87 10.05
C VAL A 100 -8.73 -5.38 10.06
N SER A 101 -9.96 -5.89 10.14
CA SER A 101 -10.24 -7.31 10.22
C SER A 101 -9.77 -8.06 8.97
N PHE A 102 -9.98 -7.50 7.79
CA PHE A 102 -9.52 -8.09 6.54
C PHE A 102 -8.00 -8.16 6.47
N LEU A 103 -7.32 -7.08 6.84
CA LEU A 103 -5.85 -7.03 6.80
C LEU A 103 -5.23 -7.96 7.84
N ARG A 104 -5.83 -8.09 9.02
CA ARG A 104 -5.38 -9.06 10.02
C ARG A 104 -5.55 -10.49 9.52
N HIS A 105 -6.63 -10.77 8.82
CA HIS A 105 -6.87 -12.08 8.21
C HIS A 105 -5.79 -12.40 7.18
N LEU A 106 -5.48 -11.45 6.28
CA LEU A 106 -4.42 -11.63 5.30
C LEU A 106 -3.06 -11.87 5.97
N ALA A 107 -2.74 -11.09 7.00
CA ALA A 107 -1.48 -11.23 7.71
C ALA A 107 -1.35 -12.60 8.39
N ALA A 108 -2.45 -13.10 8.95
CA ALA A 108 -2.46 -14.43 9.55
C ALA A 108 -2.27 -15.53 8.50
N ARG A 109 -2.90 -15.38 7.33
CA ARG A 109 -2.76 -16.33 6.22
C ARG A 109 -1.37 -16.32 5.61
N ALA A 110 -0.64 -15.21 5.73
CA ALA A 110 0.70 -15.08 5.20
C ALA A 110 1.77 -15.74 6.07
N ARG A 111 1.44 -16.12 7.30
CA ARG A 111 2.40 -16.78 8.20
C ARG A 111 2.88 -18.10 7.59
N GLY A 112 4.20 -18.25 7.48
CA GLY A 112 4.79 -19.44 6.91
C GLY A 112 4.66 -19.55 5.40
N ALA A 113 4.18 -18.52 4.73
CA ALA A 113 4.06 -18.44 3.28
C ALA A 113 4.85 -17.25 2.75
N ASP A 114 5.14 -17.24 1.46
CA ASP A 114 5.83 -16.12 0.83
C ASP A 114 4.92 -14.92 0.67
N ALA A 115 3.63 -15.16 0.47
CA ALA A 115 2.64 -14.10 0.30
C ALA A 115 1.23 -14.61 0.59
N ALA A 116 0.34 -13.68 0.94
CA ALA A 116 -1.10 -13.92 0.95
C ALA A 116 -1.75 -12.87 0.06
N ILE A 117 -2.27 -13.30 -1.07
CA ILE A 117 -2.86 -12.44 -2.10
C ILE A 117 -4.33 -12.82 -2.24
N PRO A 118 -5.27 -11.89 -2.00
CA PRO A 118 -6.67 -12.24 -2.12
C PRO A 118 -7.09 -12.47 -3.57
N ARG A 119 -8.05 -13.35 -3.75
CA ARG A 119 -8.66 -13.61 -5.04
C ARG A 119 -10.09 -13.10 -5.00
N THR A 120 -10.46 -12.34 -6.02
CA THR A 120 -11.82 -11.84 -6.22
C THR A 120 -12.42 -12.47 -7.47
N ALA A 121 -13.66 -12.13 -7.79
CA ALA A 121 -14.32 -12.59 -9.01
C ALA A 121 -13.59 -12.15 -10.28
N THR A 122 -12.81 -11.07 -10.22
CA THR A 122 -12.08 -10.51 -11.36
C THR A 122 -10.61 -10.92 -11.40
N GLY A 123 -10.13 -11.69 -10.43
CA GLY A 123 -8.75 -12.16 -10.36
C GLY A 123 -8.08 -11.90 -9.03
N THR A 124 -6.75 -11.96 -9.01
CA THR A 124 -5.96 -11.69 -7.81
C THR A 124 -5.72 -10.18 -7.64
N GLU A 125 -5.52 -9.76 -6.39
CA GLU A 125 -5.28 -8.36 -6.03
C GLU A 125 -3.90 -8.20 -5.40
N PRO A 126 -2.82 -8.16 -6.21
CA PRO A 126 -1.46 -8.11 -5.68
C PRO A 126 -1.11 -6.82 -4.95
N LEU A 127 -1.87 -5.74 -5.15
CA LEU A 127 -1.71 -4.48 -4.44
C LEU A 127 -2.75 -4.30 -3.33
N CYS A 128 -3.22 -5.40 -2.76
CA CYS A 128 -3.95 -5.45 -1.50
C CYS A 128 -3.61 -6.80 -0.86
N ALA A 129 -2.34 -6.96 -0.47
CA ALA A 129 -1.79 -8.27 -0.12
C ALA A 129 -0.73 -8.13 0.96
N VAL A 130 -0.32 -9.26 1.52
CA VAL A 130 0.76 -9.33 2.51
C VAL A 130 1.88 -10.19 1.94
N TYR A 131 3.10 -9.70 2.03
CA TYR A 131 4.28 -10.36 1.49
C TYR A 131 5.31 -10.60 2.59
N ASP A 132 6.02 -11.72 2.47
CA ASP A 132 7.22 -11.94 3.26
C ASP A 132 8.42 -11.34 2.53
N ARG A 133 9.38 -10.84 3.30
CA ARG A 133 10.58 -10.18 2.76
C ARG A 133 11.42 -11.11 1.89
N SER A 134 11.34 -12.41 2.14
CA SER A 134 12.11 -13.40 1.41
C SER A 134 11.53 -13.78 0.05
N CYS A 135 10.33 -13.32 -0.25
CA CYS A 135 9.68 -13.67 -1.52
C CYS A 135 10.30 -12.97 -2.75
#